data_b689571eefccc7a0aee1fd2aafc10cdb
#
_entry.id   b689571eefccc7a0aee1fd2aafc10cdb
#
_cell.length_a   1.000
_cell.length_b   1.000
_cell.length_c   1.000
_cell.angle_alpha   90.00
_cell.angle_beta   90.00
_cell.angle_gamma   90.00
#
_symmetry.space_group_name_H-M   'P 1'
#
loop_
_entity.id
_entity.type
_entity.pdbx_description
1 polymer ?
#
loop_
_entity_poly.entity_id
_entity_poly.type
_entity_poly.pdbx_seq_one_letter_code
_entity_poly.pdbx_strand_id
1 'polypeptide(L)'
;MPECHTPANRSIPSALARGTLLPALLVIVAVAVGCALVSPPIGTWREILANPGLYIDLLALLFLVFMLWSSAKVRMSHIAVNWVRYGLLLWIAGGTFDVMDEIVVQPRWMGYYCEDLLRLSGMLLTVVGVYKIIERINLLYYKGF
;
A
#
# COMPACT_ATOMS: atom_id res chain seq x y z
N MET A 1 27.44 6.32 43.26
CA MET A 1 27.47 6.09 41.78
C MET A 1 26.06 5.73 41.39
N PRO A 2 25.36 6.55 40.61
CA PRO A 2 24.02 6.20 40.12
C PRO A 2 24.12 5.20 38.96
N GLU A 3 23.47 4.05 39.13
CA GLU A 3 23.35 3.02 38.11
C GLU A 3 22.61 3.59 36.88
N CYS A 4 23.30 3.59 35.75
CA CYS A 4 22.77 3.96 34.46
C CYS A 4 21.83 2.82 34.02
N HIS A 5 20.51 2.98 34.23
CA HIS A 5 19.51 2.11 33.66
C HIS A 5 19.53 2.25 32.13
N THR A 6 20.18 1.30 31.48
CA THR A 6 20.03 1.10 30.02
C THR A 6 18.55 0.84 29.70
N PRO A 7 17.90 1.65 28.91
CA PRO A 7 16.51 1.39 28.51
C PRO A 7 16.45 0.07 27.74
N ALA A 8 15.67 -0.86 28.26
CA ALA A 8 15.40 -2.16 27.65
C ALA A 8 15.05 -1.96 26.16
N ASN A 9 15.83 -2.59 25.32
CA ASN A 9 15.64 -2.66 23.86
C ASN A 9 14.31 -3.37 23.57
N ARG A 10 13.19 -2.61 23.60
CA ARG A 10 11.88 -3.12 23.26
C ARG A 10 11.89 -3.43 21.76
N SER A 11 11.76 -4.69 21.44
CA SER A 11 11.55 -5.23 20.09
C SER A 11 10.28 -4.64 19.44
N ILE A 12 10.43 -3.45 18.87
CA ILE A 12 9.38 -2.65 18.22
C ILE A 12 8.88 -3.24 16.87
N PRO A 13 9.53 -4.27 16.23
CA PRO A 13 9.15 -4.65 14.88
C PRO A 13 7.80 -5.34 14.74
N SER A 14 7.32 -6.09 15.73
CA SER A 14 6.17 -6.98 15.53
C SER A 14 4.79 -6.28 15.57
N ALA A 15 4.60 -5.29 16.43
CA ALA A 15 3.31 -4.61 16.55
C ALA A 15 3.07 -3.60 15.41
N LEU A 16 4.11 -2.90 14.95
CA LEU A 16 4.04 -1.98 13.81
C LEU A 16 3.84 -2.71 12.48
N ALA A 17 4.52 -3.84 12.28
CA ALA A 17 4.33 -4.66 11.09
C ALA A 17 2.91 -5.23 11.00
N ARG A 18 2.31 -5.66 12.12
CA ARG A 18 0.94 -6.16 12.15
C ARG A 18 -0.10 -5.07 11.82
N GLY A 19 0.14 -3.82 12.25
CA GLY A 19 -0.79 -2.71 12.04
C GLY A 19 -0.89 -2.21 10.58
N THR A 20 0.10 -2.51 9.72
CA THR A 20 0.13 -2.03 8.34
C THR A 20 0.19 -3.14 7.30
N LEU A 21 0.96 -4.19 7.53
CA LEU A 21 1.10 -5.30 6.59
C LEU A 21 -0.13 -6.19 6.56
N LEU A 22 -0.78 -6.40 7.69
CA LEU A 22 -2.01 -7.20 7.75
C LEU A 22 -3.15 -6.60 6.91
N PRO A 23 -3.49 -5.30 7.03
CA PRO A 23 -4.48 -4.67 6.16
C PRO A 23 -4.11 -4.77 4.67
N ALA A 24 -2.83 -4.57 4.30
CA ALA A 24 -2.39 -4.70 2.93
C ALA A 24 -2.60 -6.13 2.40
N LEU A 25 -2.20 -7.13 3.16
CA LEU A 25 -2.40 -8.54 2.80
C LEU A 25 -3.89 -8.88 2.65
N LEU A 26 -4.74 -8.41 3.56
CA LEU A 26 -6.18 -8.62 3.48
C LEU A 26 -6.78 -8.00 2.22
N VAL A 27 -6.36 -6.79 1.85
CA VAL A 27 -6.79 -6.11 0.62
C VAL A 27 -6.36 -6.91 -0.61
N ILE A 28 -5.09 -7.33 -0.70
CA ILE A 28 -4.56 -8.11 -1.82
C ILE A 28 -5.34 -9.43 -1.95
N VAL A 29 -5.52 -10.17 -0.86
CA VAL A 29 -6.25 -11.44 -0.88
C VAL A 29 -7.71 -11.23 -1.27
N ALA A 30 -8.39 -10.22 -0.72
CA ALA A 30 -9.79 -9.95 -1.03
C ALA A 30 -9.99 -9.62 -2.51
N VAL A 31 -9.13 -8.77 -3.09
CA VAL A 31 -9.18 -8.42 -4.52
C VAL A 31 -8.86 -9.64 -5.38
N ALA A 32 -7.79 -10.37 -5.08
CA ALA A 32 -7.38 -11.54 -5.86
C ALA A 32 -8.46 -12.64 -5.85
N VAL A 33 -9.03 -12.94 -4.70
CA VAL A 33 -10.14 -13.90 -4.58
C VAL A 33 -11.37 -13.38 -5.33
N GLY A 34 -11.73 -12.11 -5.18
CA GLY A 34 -12.85 -11.50 -5.90
C GLY A 34 -12.71 -11.62 -7.41
N CYS A 35 -11.53 -11.30 -7.96
CA CYS A 35 -11.24 -11.46 -9.39
C CYS A 35 -11.31 -12.92 -9.83
N ALA A 36 -10.71 -13.83 -9.09
CA ALA A 36 -10.69 -15.25 -9.42
C ALA A 36 -12.08 -15.93 -9.39
N LEU A 37 -13.00 -15.40 -8.57
CA LEU A 37 -14.39 -15.90 -8.51
C LEU A 37 -15.25 -15.40 -9.69
N VAL A 38 -14.94 -14.24 -10.24
CA VAL A 38 -15.77 -13.58 -11.28
C VAL A 38 -15.22 -13.86 -12.68
N SER A 39 -13.92 -14.13 -12.82
CA SER A 39 -13.23 -14.15 -14.11
C SER A 39 -12.48 -15.47 -14.34
N PRO A 40 -12.58 -16.04 -15.57
CA PRO A 40 -11.79 -17.24 -15.94
C PRO A 40 -10.32 -16.87 -16.15
N PRO A 41 -9.38 -17.82 -15.97
CA PRO A 41 -7.96 -17.60 -16.25
C PRO A 41 -7.71 -17.34 -17.76
N ILE A 42 -6.73 -16.49 -18.08
CA ILE A 42 -6.39 -16.11 -19.47
C ILE A 42 -5.82 -17.30 -20.26
N GLY A 43 -5.11 -18.20 -19.59
CA GLY A 43 -4.44 -19.33 -20.26
C GLY A 43 -3.87 -20.34 -19.29
N THR A 44 -2.90 -21.12 -19.77
CA THR A 44 -2.16 -22.05 -18.92
C THR A 44 -1.21 -21.33 -17.98
N TRP A 45 -0.91 -21.91 -16.82
CA TRP A 45 0.06 -21.35 -15.85
C TRP A 45 1.42 -21.03 -16.49
N ARG A 46 1.82 -21.78 -17.52
CA ARG A 46 3.08 -21.58 -18.22
C ARG A 46 3.06 -20.29 -19.05
N GLU A 47 1.94 -19.97 -19.68
CA GLU A 47 1.75 -18.73 -20.45
C GLU A 47 1.69 -17.52 -19.52
N ILE A 48 0.94 -17.62 -18.42
CA ILE A 48 0.84 -16.57 -17.41
C ILE A 48 2.23 -16.23 -16.84
N LEU A 49 3.02 -17.24 -16.46
CA LEU A 49 4.37 -17.06 -15.93
C LEU A 49 5.39 -16.59 -16.99
N ALA A 50 5.11 -16.77 -18.26
CA ALA A 50 5.95 -16.25 -19.34
C ALA A 50 5.67 -14.77 -19.68
N ASN A 51 4.61 -14.19 -19.12
CA ASN A 51 4.22 -12.82 -19.39
C ASN A 51 5.10 -11.81 -18.62
N PRO A 52 5.88 -10.95 -19.29
CA PRO A 52 6.72 -9.95 -18.62
C PRO A 52 5.90 -8.88 -17.90
N GLY A 53 4.65 -8.59 -18.32
CA GLY A 53 3.74 -7.65 -17.68
C GLY A 53 3.50 -8.02 -16.22
N LEU A 54 3.22 -9.29 -15.96
CA LEU A 54 2.99 -9.83 -14.60
C LEU A 54 4.13 -9.46 -13.64
N TYR A 55 5.38 -9.55 -14.08
CA TYR A 55 6.53 -9.26 -13.21
C TYR A 55 6.67 -7.76 -12.93
N ILE A 56 6.34 -6.92 -13.91
CA ILE A 56 6.36 -5.45 -13.76
C ILE A 56 5.30 -5.04 -12.73
N ASP A 57 4.09 -5.57 -12.84
CA ASP A 57 2.98 -5.23 -11.94
C ASP A 57 3.20 -5.78 -10.53
N LEU A 58 3.75 -6.99 -10.41
CA LEU A 58 4.19 -7.54 -9.12
C LEU A 58 5.27 -6.67 -8.46
N LEU A 59 6.25 -6.19 -9.22
CA LEU A 59 7.29 -5.31 -8.70
C LEU A 59 6.71 -3.98 -8.23
N ALA A 60 5.79 -3.39 -9.01
CA ALA A 60 5.08 -2.18 -8.63
C ALA A 60 4.25 -2.37 -7.35
N LEU A 61 3.53 -3.48 -7.24
CA LEU A 61 2.75 -3.83 -6.05
C LEU A 61 3.65 -4.01 -4.81
N LEU A 62 4.77 -4.71 -4.95
CA LEU A 62 5.76 -4.87 -3.87
C LEU A 62 6.32 -3.53 -3.42
N PHE A 63 6.58 -2.61 -4.35
CA PHE A 63 7.02 -1.26 -4.03
C PHE A 63 5.98 -0.49 -3.21
N LEU A 64 4.69 -0.58 -3.56
CA LEU A 64 3.60 0.05 -2.80
C LEU A 64 3.49 -0.53 -1.38
N VAL A 65 3.62 -1.84 -1.23
CA VAL A 65 3.63 -2.51 0.09
C VAL A 65 4.84 -2.05 0.91
N PHE A 66 6.01 -1.91 0.29
CA PHE A 66 7.21 -1.37 0.93
C PHE A 66 7.02 0.09 1.38
N MET A 67 6.40 0.93 0.56
CA MET A 67 6.05 2.32 0.91
C MET A 67 5.09 2.37 2.10
N LEU A 68 4.06 1.52 2.12
CA LEU A 68 3.13 1.41 3.24
C LEU A 68 3.86 0.97 4.52
N TRP A 69 4.71 -0.05 4.44
CA TRP A 69 5.52 -0.50 5.57
C TRP A 69 6.47 0.59 6.07
N SER A 70 7.11 1.32 5.17
CA SER A 70 7.98 2.45 5.50
C SER A 70 7.21 3.57 6.19
N SER A 71 5.98 3.85 5.77
CA SER A 71 5.10 4.83 6.40
C SER A 71 4.76 4.49 7.85
N ALA A 72 4.77 3.19 8.21
CA ALA A 72 4.53 2.72 9.56
C ALA A 72 5.64 3.09 10.53
N LYS A 73 6.87 3.29 10.05
CA LYS A 73 8.01 3.72 10.86
C LYS A 73 7.92 5.18 11.29
N VAL A 74 7.10 5.97 10.59
CA VAL A 74 6.88 7.38 10.94
C VAL A 74 6.02 7.43 12.19
N ARG A 75 6.63 7.79 13.32
CA ARG A 75 6.00 7.87 14.64
C ARG A 75 5.07 9.08 14.84
N MET A 76 4.77 9.82 13.79
CA MET A 76 3.81 10.92 13.88
C MET A 76 2.40 10.36 13.97
N SER A 77 1.79 10.46 15.15
CA SER A 77 0.36 10.18 15.39
C SER A 77 -0.52 11.30 14.81
N HIS A 78 -0.37 11.59 13.52
CA HIS A 78 -1.10 12.67 12.89
C HIS A 78 -2.08 12.14 11.85
N ILE A 79 -3.24 12.80 11.77
CA ILE A 79 -4.28 12.53 10.76
C ILE A 79 -3.69 12.46 9.35
N ALA A 80 -2.72 13.32 9.01
CA ALA A 80 -2.06 13.34 7.71
C ALA A 80 -1.33 12.02 7.36
N VAL A 81 -0.69 11.36 8.33
CA VAL A 81 -0.04 10.05 8.11
C VAL A 81 -1.07 8.97 7.81
N ASN A 82 -2.24 9.04 8.45
CA ASN A 82 -3.32 8.10 8.16
C ASN A 82 -3.89 8.31 6.74
N TRP A 83 -3.97 9.54 6.25
CA TRP A 83 -4.34 9.81 4.86
C TRP A 83 -3.37 9.16 3.86
N VAL A 84 -2.07 9.27 4.11
CA VAL A 84 -1.04 8.57 3.30
C VAL A 84 -1.26 7.05 3.35
N ARG A 85 -1.49 6.48 4.53
CA ARG A 85 -1.70 5.03 4.68
C ARG A 85 -2.96 4.54 3.97
N TYR A 86 -4.08 5.24 4.12
CA TYR A 86 -5.32 4.90 3.41
C TYR A 86 -5.17 5.06 1.89
N GLY A 87 -4.48 6.12 1.45
CA GLY A 87 -4.15 6.31 0.04
C GLY A 87 -3.32 5.17 -0.53
N LEU A 88 -2.28 4.75 0.19
CA LEU A 88 -1.45 3.61 -0.21
C LEU A 88 -2.23 2.28 -0.22
N LEU A 89 -3.15 2.05 0.73
CA LEU A 89 -4.02 0.86 0.73
C LEU A 89 -4.95 0.82 -0.49
N LEU A 90 -5.56 1.95 -0.85
CA LEU A 90 -6.38 2.04 -2.07
C LEU A 90 -5.54 1.83 -3.32
N TRP A 91 -4.33 2.38 -3.35
CA TRP A 91 -3.42 2.19 -4.47
C TRP A 91 -2.93 0.73 -4.58
N ILE A 92 -2.68 0.05 -3.46
CA ILE A 92 -2.39 -1.39 -3.40
C ILE A 92 -3.58 -2.19 -3.95
N ALA A 93 -4.81 -1.82 -3.60
CA ALA A 93 -6.00 -2.47 -4.15
C ALA A 93 -6.04 -2.35 -5.68
N GLY A 94 -5.86 -1.13 -6.23
CA GLY A 94 -5.78 -0.90 -7.68
C GLY A 94 -4.64 -1.68 -8.34
N GLY A 95 -3.43 -1.65 -7.77
CA GLY A 95 -2.28 -2.42 -8.28
C GLY A 95 -2.47 -3.94 -8.21
N THR A 96 -3.32 -4.42 -7.30
CA THR A 96 -3.69 -5.85 -7.28
C THR A 96 -4.61 -6.20 -8.45
N PHE A 97 -5.49 -5.27 -8.88
CA PHE A 97 -6.28 -5.46 -10.10
C PHE A 97 -5.39 -5.54 -11.33
N ASP A 98 -4.32 -4.72 -11.46
CA ASP A 98 -3.33 -4.83 -12.54
C ASP A 98 -2.72 -6.23 -12.60
N VAL A 99 -2.21 -6.73 -11.46
CA VAL A 99 -1.64 -8.08 -11.38
C VAL A 99 -2.67 -9.14 -11.79
N MET A 100 -3.92 -8.96 -11.37
CA MET A 100 -4.98 -9.92 -11.70
C MET A 100 -5.41 -9.85 -13.17
N ASP A 101 -5.29 -8.69 -13.84
CA ASP A 101 -5.57 -8.56 -15.27
C ASP A 101 -4.61 -9.41 -16.14
N GLU A 102 -3.40 -9.64 -15.67
CA GLU A 102 -2.43 -10.52 -16.32
C GLU A 102 -2.72 -12.03 -16.09
N ILE A 103 -3.59 -12.37 -15.15
CA ILE A 103 -3.89 -13.74 -14.75
C ILE A 103 -5.28 -14.18 -15.20
N VAL A 104 -6.28 -13.29 -15.13
CA VAL A 104 -7.68 -13.59 -15.41
C VAL A 104 -8.27 -12.60 -16.42
N VAL A 105 -9.23 -13.08 -17.23
CA VAL A 105 -9.93 -12.20 -18.20
C VAL A 105 -10.91 -11.32 -17.45
N GLN A 106 -10.48 -10.11 -17.14
CA GLN A 106 -11.33 -9.15 -16.42
C GLN A 106 -12.40 -8.53 -17.35
N PRO A 107 -13.64 -8.36 -16.87
CA PRO A 107 -14.64 -7.59 -17.60
C PRO A 107 -14.23 -6.11 -17.65
N ARG A 108 -14.44 -5.44 -18.80
CA ARG A 108 -14.00 -4.06 -19.03
C ARG A 108 -14.42 -3.06 -17.94
N TRP A 109 -15.60 -3.24 -17.34
CA TRP A 109 -16.05 -2.37 -16.26
C TRP A 109 -15.19 -2.48 -14.99
N MET A 110 -14.57 -3.63 -14.74
CA MET A 110 -13.68 -3.85 -13.59
C MET A 110 -12.38 -3.05 -13.74
N GLY A 111 -11.74 -3.06 -14.92
CA GLY A 111 -10.56 -2.23 -15.17
C GLY A 111 -10.88 -0.74 -15.03
N TYR A 112 -11.89 -0.23 -15.73
CA TYR A 112 -12.20 1.20 -15.71
C TYR A 112 -12.69 1.73 -14.36
N TYR A 113 -13.58 1.01 -13.67
CA TYR A 113 -14.21 1.55 -12.46
C TYR A 113 -13.53 1.10 -11.17
N CYS A 114 -13.05 -0.15 -11.09
CA CYS A 114 -12.44 -0.63 -9.86
C CYS A 114 -10.95 -0.29 -9.81
N GLU A 115 -10.23 -0.60 -10.87
CA GLU A 115 -8.78 -0.39 -10.94
C GLU A 115 -8.41 1.09 -11.00
N ASP A 116 -8.85 1.79 -12.06
CA ASP A 116 -8.50 3.19 -12.29
C ASP A 116 -9.00 4.11 -11.17
N LEU A 117 -10.24 3.90 -10.68
CA LEU A 117 -10.79 4.72 -9.61
C LEU A 117 -10.06 4.51 -8.30
N LEU A 118 -9.71 3.27 -7.96
CA LEU A 118 -8.95 2.96 -6.74
C LEU A 118 -7.52 3.52 -6.82
N ARG A 119 -6.86 3.41 -7.97
CA ARG A 119 -5.52 3.98 -8.19
C ARG A 119 -5.55 5.50 -8.08
N LEU A 120 -6.46 6.15 -8.79
CA LEU A 120 -6.56 7.61 -8.79
C LEU A 120 -6.90 8.16 -7.40
N SER A 121 -7.89 7.57 -6.73
CA SER A 121 -8.27 7.99 -5.37
C SER A 121 -7.16 7.73 -4.36
N GLY A 122 -6.47 6.59 -4.45
CA GLY A 122 -5.32 6.27 -3.63
C GLY A 122 -4.17 7.25 -3.82
N MET A 123 -3.88 7.61 -5.07
CA MET A 123 -2.87 8.60 -5.42
C MET A 123 -3.20 9.98 -4.85
N LEU A 124 -4.43 10.45 -5.05
CA LEU A 124 -4.91 11.74 -4.54
C LEU A 124 -4.81 11.82 -3.01
N LEU A 125 -5.28 10.79 -2.29
CA LEU A 125 -5.20 10.75 -0.83
C LEU A 125 -3.75 10.76 -0.34
N THR A 126 -2.87 10.03 -1.01
CA THR A 126 -1.44 10.00 -0.68
C THR A 126 -0.81 11.37 -0.85
N VAL A 127 -1.07 12.05 -1.98
CA VAL A 127 -0.56 13.39 -2.27
C VAL A 127 -1.06 14.41 -1.25
N VAL A 128 -2.37 14.41 -0.95
CA VAL A 128 -2.95 15.30 0.07
C VAL A 128 -2.34 15.03 1.45
N GLY A 129 -2.14 13.77 1.82
CA GLY A 129 -1.51 13.40 3.08
C GLY A 129 -0.07 13.90 3.18
N VAL A 130 0.73 13.71 2.13
CA VAL A 130 2.11 14.21 2.05
C VAL A 130 2.16 15.73 2.12
N TYR A 131 1.29 16.43 1.37
CA TYR A 131 1.20 17.88 1.43
C TYR A 131 0.93 18.39 2.85
N LYS A 132 -0.04 17.78 3.57
CA LYS A 132 -0.34 18.13 4.96
C LYS A 132 0.81 17.84 5.93
N ILE A 133 1.62 16.83 5.67
CA ILE A 133 2.84 16.55 6.47
C ILE A 133 3.86 17.67 6.26
N ILE A 134 4.11 18.06 5.01
CA ILE A 134 5.07 19.12 4.65
C ILE A 134 4.62 20.46 5.26
N GLU A 135 3.35 20.82 5.12
CA GLU A 135 2.78 22.04 5.71
C GLU A 135 3.04 22.10 7.21
N ARG A 136 2.83 20.99 7.91
CA ARG A 136 3.05 20.93 9.36
C ARG A 136 4.53 21.02 9.73
N ILE A 137 5.42 20.41 8.99
CA ILE A 137 6.87 20.50 9.21
C ILE A 137 7.30 21.96 9.06
N ASN A 138 6.82 22.65 8.02
CA ASN A 138 7.10 24.06 7.80
C ASN A 138 6.60 24.93 8.96
N LEU A 139 5.37 24.70 9.44
CA LEU A 139 4.83 25.45 10.60
C LEU A 139 5.64 25.23 11.88
N LEU A 140 6.18 24.04 12.11
CA LEU A 140 7.04 23.76 13.26
C LEU A 140 8.40 24.44 13.11
N TYR A 141 8.95 24.49 11.91
CA TYR A 141 10.21 25.16 11.62
C TYR A 141 10.12 26.67 11.83
N TYR A 142 9.04 27.33 11.38
CA TYR A 142 8.83 28.76 11.56
C TYR A 142 8.47 29.17 12.99
N LYS A 143 7.93 28.25 13.82
CA LYS A 143 7.62 28.55 15.24
C LYS A 143 8.79 28.26 16.18
N GLY A 144 9.85 27.63 15.71
CA GLY A 144 11.05 27.32 16.49
C GLY A 144 12.10 28.43 16.47
N PHE A 145 11.82 29.53 15.77
CA PHE A 145 12.54 30.81 15.79
C PHE A 145 11.61 31.93 16.24
#